data_56dce94a8bd8bf2610952387d3f7e8f5
#
_entry.id   56dce94a8bd8bf2610952387d3f7e8f5
#
_cell.length_a   1.000
_cell.length_b   1.000
_cell.length_c   1.000
_cell.angle_alpha   90.00
_cell.angle_beta   90.00
_cell.angle_gamma   90.00
#
_symmetry.space_group_name_H-M   'P 1'
#
loop_
_entity.id
_entity.type
_entity.pdbx_description
1 polymer ?
#
loop_
_entity_poly.entity_id
_entity_poly.type
_entity_poly.pdbx_seq_one_letter_code
_entity_poly.pdbx_strand_id
1 'polypeptide(L)'
;MWRTINVVFKLKTPLHIGYLPSKSSVVSPTRYYIPGRNLWGAVTKRTAENLFKKPAAHHYKNTGKDIMNNFVFSYFYIYDGKTIYSPSYTDEGIKYGHDIKITRAEFEHRFIGSQISTAIEPGFSTAKDQSLHEIEFINNKSCDKTETPEDVKVTGWIWIKEDAKINNREVD
;
A
#
# COMPACT_ATOMS: atom_id res chain seq x y z
N MET A 1 -8.06 -24.40 12.93
CA MET A 1 -8.55 -23.10 13.45
C MET A 1 -7.75 -21.96 12.79
N TRP A 2 -8.11 -20.67 12.97
CA TRP A 2 -7.38 -19.53 12.39
C TRP A 2 -6.81 -18.66 13.52
N ARG A 3 -5.53 -18.36 13.47
CA ARG A 3 -4.88 -17.36 14.33
C ARG A 3 -4.97 -15.99 13.66
N THR A 4 -5.33 -14.97 14.43
CA THR A 4 -5.45 -13.58 13.94
C THR A 4 -4.31 -12.74 14.48
N ILE A 5 -3.67 -11.97 13.61
CA ILE A 5 -2.56 -11.08 13.96
C ILE A 5 -2.89 -9.66 13.47
N ASN A 6 -2.83 -8.67 14.34
CA ASN A 6 -2.82 -7.27 13.93
C ASN A 6 -1.40 -6.87 13.58
N VAL A 7 -1.23 -6.26 12.42
CA VAL A 7 0.09 -5.87 11.90
C VAL A 7 0.12 -4.38 11.61
N VAL A 8 1.20 -3.74 12.02
CA VAL A 8 1.47 -2.32 11.75
C VAL A 8 2.77 -2.20 10.98
N PHE A 9 2.72 -1.60 9.80
CA PHE A 9 3.90 -1.26 9.01
C PHE A 9 4.15 0.25 9.04
N LYS A 10 5.39 0.65 9.26
CA LYS A 10 5.84 2.03 9.07
C LYS A 10 6.31 2.19 7.62
N LEU A 11 5.81 3.21 6.92
CA LEU A 11 6.26 3.55 5.58
C LEU A 11 7.66 4.18 5.66
N LYS A 12 8.64 3.57 5.00
CA LYS A 12 10.02 4.10 4.93
C LYS A 12 10.22 5.08 3.78
N THR A 13 9.40 4.92 2.74
CA THR A 13 9.39 5.76 1.53
C THR A 13 7.95 6.03 1.14
N PRO A 14 7.67 7.06 0.32
CA PRO A 14 6.35 7.25 -0.27
C PRO A 14 5.88 5.97 -0.99
N LEU A 15 4.58 5.69 -0.90
CA LEU A 15 3.97 4.47 -1.42
C LEU A 15 2.90 4.79 -2.46
N HIS A 16 3.14 4.39 -3.71
CA HIS A 16 2.14 4.45 -4.76
C HIS A 16 1.46 3.09 -4.96
N ILE A 17 0.13 3.08 -4.90
CA ILE A 17 -0.70 1.91 -5.22
C ILE A 17 -1.72 2.35 -6.26
N GLY A 18 -1.36 2.19 -7.53
CA GLY A 18 -2.14 2.69 -8.65
C GLY A 18 -3.49 2.01 -8.83
N TYR A 19 -4.37 2.72 -9.51
CA TYR A 19 -5.57 2.18 -10.15
C TYR A 19 -5.18 1.61 -11.54
N LEU A 20 -6.16 1.00 -12.20
CA LEU A 20 -6.01 0.69 -13.63
C LEU A 20 -5.85 2.02 -14.39
N PRO A 21 -4.79 2.17 -15.20
CA PRO A 21 -4.57 3.39 -15.95
C PRO A 21 -5.73 3.64 -16.93
N SER A 22 -6.27 4.85 -16.94
CA SER A 22 -7.13 5.30 -18.03
C SER A 22 -6.24 5.78 -19.19
N LYS A 23 -6.63 5.50 -20.42
CA LYS A 23 -5.82 5.74 -21.63
C LYS A 23 -5.43 7.21 -21.90
N SER A 24 -5.96 8.16 -21.14
CA SER A 24 -5.75 9.60 -21.35
C SER A 24 -5.49 10.38 -20.04
N SER A 25 -5.20 9.70 -18.95
CA SER A 25 -4.95 10.37 -17.67
C SER A 25 -3.49 10.80 -17.56
N VAL A 26 -3.27 12.10 -17.43
CA VAL A 26 -1.96 12.67 -17.07
C VAL A 26 -1.65 12.37 -15.60
N VAL A 27 -2.67 12.20 -14.76
CA VAL A 27 -2.54 11.91 -13.33
C VAL A 27 -2.71 10.41 -13.11
N SER A 28 -1.76 9.81 -12.40
CA SER A 28 -1.82 8.44 -11.89
C SER A 28 -2.20 8.48 -10.40
N PRO A 29 -3.49 8.35 -10.06
CA PRO A 29 -3.95 8.43 -8.68
C PRO A 29 -3.52 7.22 -7.87
N THR A 30 -3.27 7.41 -6.58
CA THR A 30 -2.97 6.33 -5.64
C THR A 30 -4.23 5.86 -4.89
N ARG A 31 -4.25 4.60 -4.47
CA ARG A 31 -5.23 4.11 -3.49
C ARG A 31 -4.86 4.60 -2.10
N TYR A 32 -5.85 4.93 -1.30
CA TYR A 32 -5.66 5.40 0.09
C TYR A 32 -5.58 4.25 1.11
N TYR A 33 -5.40 3.03 0.61
CA TYR A 33 -5.25 1.80 1.40
C TYR A 33 -4.42 0.78 0.61
N ILE A 34 -3.86 -0.20 1.32
CA ILE A 34 -3.15 -1.31 0.68
C ILE A 34 -4.10 -2.49 0.54
N PRO A 35 -4.45 -2.92 -0.68
CA PRO A 35 -5.24 -4.13 -0.90
C PRO A 35 -4.51 -5.37 -0.37
N GLY A 36 -5.24 -6.30 0.23
CA GLY A 36 -4.68 -7.57 0.72
C GLY A 36 -3.90 -8.35 -0.34
N ARG A 37 -4.29 -8.23 -1.62
CA ARG A 37 -3.55 -8.84 -2.75
C ARG A 37 -2.12 -8.30 -2.91
N ASN A 38 -1.90 -7.01 -2.66
CA ASN A 38 -0.56 -6.42 -2.71
C ASN A 38 0.33 -6.99 -1.60
N LEU A 39 -0.25 -7.16 -0.39
CA LEU A 39 0.44 -7.79 0.74
C LEU A 39 0.74 -9.26 0.47
N TRP A 40 -0.24 -10.02 -0.06
CA TRP A 40 0.00 -11.39 -0.51
C TRP A 40 1.19 -11.47 -1.46
N GLY A 41 1.28 -10.59 -2.47
CA GLY A 41 2.39 -10.55 -3.41
C GLY A 41 3.73 -10.23 -2.75
N ALA A 42 3.76 -9.24 -1.85
CA ALA A 42 4.97 -8.85 -1.12
C ALA A 42 5.46 -9.96 -0.19
N VAL A 43 4.56 -10.58 0.57
CA VAL A 43 4.86 -11.72 1.44
C VAL A 43 5.34 -12.91 0.63
N THR A 44 4.66 -13.24 -0.48
CA THR A 44 5.08 -14.32 -1.40
C THR A 44 6.51 -14.11 -1.88
N LYS A 45 6.82 -12.90 -2.36
CA LYS A 45 8.17 -12.56 -2.83
C LYS A 45 9.20 -12.75 -1.72
N ARG A 46 8.96 -12.12 -0.58
CA ARG A 46 9.91 -12.17 0.54
C ARG A 46 10.14 -13.57 1.08
N THR A 47 9.06 -14.36 1.20
CA THR A 47 9.13 -15.75 1.64
C THR A 47 9.91 -16.61 0.65
N ALA A 48 9.64 -16.49 -0.64
CA ALA A 48 10.39 -17.23 -1.66
C ALA A 48 11.88 -16.87 -1.64
N GLU A 49 12.23 -15.60 -1.52
CA GLU A 49 13.63 -15.13 -1.42
C GLU A 49 14.33 -15.65 -0.14
N ASN A 50 13.61 -15.78 0.96
CA ASN A 50 14.17 -16.35 2.20
C ASN A 50 14.34 -17.85 2.14
N LEU A 51 13.44 -18.58 1.46
CA LEU A 51 13.49 -20.03 1.36
C LEU A 51 14.51 -20.53 0.32
N PHE A 52 14.75 -19.73 -0.72
CA PHE A 52 15.58 -20.12 -1.86
C PHE A 52 16.63 -19.05 -2.16
N LYS A 53 17.91 -19.44 -2.24
CA LYS A 53 19.01 -18.49 -2.55
C LYS A 53 18.85 -17.76 -3.88
N LYS A 54 18.26 -18.43 -4.87
CA LYS A 54 17.95 -17.88 -6.21
C LYS A 54 16.59 -18.43 -6.63
N PRO A 55 15.48 -17.81 -6.22
CA PRO A 55 14.17 -18.32 -6.55
C PRO A 55 13.87 -18.19 -8.04
N ALA A 56 13.44 -19.29 -8.67
CA ALA A 56 12.94 -19.32 -10.04
C ALA A 56 11.41 -19.08 -10.04
N ALA A 57 10.82 -18.85 -11.21
CA ALA A 57 9.41 -18.53 -11.37
C ALA A 57 8.46 -19.54 -10.69
N HIS A 58 8.79 -20.84 -10.76
CA HIS A 58 7.99 -21.89 -10.13
C HIS A 58 8.02 -21.82 -8.59
N HIS A 59 9.13 -21.37 -7.99
CA HIS A 59 9.20 -21.17 -6.53
C HIS A 59 8.23 -20.08 -6.07
N TYR A 60 8.19 -18.93 -6.77
CA TYR A 60 7.20 -17.87 -6.47
C TYR A 60 5.76 -18.37 -6.64
N LYS A 61 5.49 -19.12 -7.72
CA LYS A 61 4.16 -19.67 -7.99
C LYS A 61 3.70 -20.62 -6.87
N ASN A 62 4.56 -21.54 -6.45
CA ASN A 62 4.23 -22.52 -5.40
C ASN A 62 4.08 -21.85 -4.03
N THR A 63 5.06 -21.01 -3.62
CA THR A 63 4.98 -20.22 -2.39
C THR A 63 3.72 -19.35 -2.35
N GLY A 64 3.37 -18.71 -3.48
CA GLY A 64 2.17 -17.89 -3.57
C GLY A 64 0.87 -18.67 -3.41
N LYS A 65 0.79 -19.90 -3.94
CA LYS A 65 -0.35 -20.80 -3.73
C LYS A 65 -0.46 -21.23 -2.27
N ASP A 66 0.64 -21.61 -1.64
CA ASP A 66 0.66 -22.02 -0.24
C ASP A 66 0.21 -20.88 0.67
N ILE A 67 0.72 -19.65 0.43
CA ILE A 67 0.29 -18.46 1.17
C ILE A 67 -1.19 -18.19 0.94
N MET A 68 -1.70 -18.25 -0.30
CA MET A 68 -3.12 -18.04 -0.61
C MET A 68 -4.03 -19.05 0.12
N ASN A 69 -3.59 -20.30 0.27
CA ASN A 69 -4.36 -21.35 0.91
C ASN A 69 -4.34 -21.26 2.45
N ASN A 70 -3.32 -20.62 3.01
CA ASN A 70 -3.07 -20.63 4.45
C ASN A 70 -3.18 -19.27 5.12
N PHE A 71 -3.24 -18.17 4.34
CA PHE A 71 -3.29 -16.80 4.84
C PHE A 71 -4.45 -16.03 4.23
N VAL A 72 -5.06 -15.16 5.01
CA VAL A 72 -6.01 -14.15 4.54
C VAL A 72 -5.51 -12.78 5.00
N PHE A 73 -5.47 -11.83 4.08
CA PHE A 73 -5.03 -10.46 4.34
C PHE A 73 -6.21 -9.52 4.26
N SER A 74 -6.43 -8.69 5.28
CA SER A 74 -7.37 -7.57 5.18
C SER A 74 -6.84 -6.48 4.26
N TYR A 75 -7.62 -5.45 4.04
CA TYR A 75 -7.09 -4.16 3.60
C TYR A 75 -6.31 -3.53 4.76
N PHE A 76 -5.23 -2.82 4.43
CA PHE A 76 -4.46 -2.05 5.40
C PHE A 76 -4.71 -0.58 5.15
N TYR A 77 -5.13 0.10 6.19
CA TYR A 77 -5.46 1.51 6.18
C TYR A 77 -4.37 2.34 6.82
N ILE A 78 -4.29 3.61 6.44
CA ILE A 78 -3.38 4.57 7.06
C ILE A 78 -3.70 4.67 8.56
N TYR A 79 -2.66 4.73 9.36
CA TYR A 79 -2.69 4.77 10.81
C TYR A 79 -1.64 5.74 11.34
N ASP A 80 -2.01 6.72 12.13
CA ASP A 80 -1.11 7.71 12.72
C ASP A 80 -0.55 7.31 14.09
N GLY A 81 -0.97 6.20 14.64
CA GLY A 81 -0.66 5.74 15.99
C GLY A 81 -1.82 5.85 16.97
N LYS A 82 -2.90 6.54 16.58
CA LYS A 82 -4.14 6.73 17.36
C LYS A 82 -5.37 6.32 16.57
N THR A 83 -5.49 6.79 15.34
CA THR A 83 -6.67 6.64 14.49
C THR A 83 -6.37 5.83 13.24
N ILE A 84 -7.24 4.87 12.90
CA ILE A 84 -7.24 4.14 11.64
C ILE A 84 -8.14 4.90 10.65
N TYR A 85 -7.57 5.35 9.54
CA TYR A 85 -8.26 6.15 8.54
C TYR A 85 -8.94 5.28 7.48
N SER A 86 -9.93 4.47 7.91
CA SER A 86 -10.80 3.76 6.98
C SER A 86 -11.91 4.70 6.44
N PRO A 87 -12.32 4.55 5.16
CA PRO A 87 -13.39 5.38 4.62
C PRO A 87 -14.75 4.98 5.19
N SER A 88 -15.57 5.97 5.45
CA SER A 88 -16.98 5.79 5.83
C SER A 88 -17.85 6.78 5.06
N TYR A 89 -19.04 6.33 4.64
CA TYR A 89 -20.04 7.20 4.00
C TYR A 89 -20.88 7.86 5.08
N THR A 90 -21.07 9.18 4.96
CA THR A 90 -21.93 9.99 5.82
C THR A 90 -22.84 10.84 4.95
N ASP A 91 -23.84 11.49 5.54
CA ASP A 91 -24.72 12.42 4.81
C ASP A 91 -23.96 13.60 4.19
N GLU A 92 -22.78 13.92 4.75
CA GLU A 92 -21.88 14.96 4.25
C GLU A 92 -20.82 14.43 3.26
N GLY A 93 -20.92 13.17 2.81
CA GLY A 93 -19.99 12.53 1.89
C GLY A 93 -19.02 11.56 2.55
N ILE A 94 -17.90 11.28 1.88
CA ILE A 94 -16.89 10.34 2.37
C ILE A 94 -16.03 11.03 3.43
N LYS A 95 -15.95 10.40 4.60
CA LYS A 95 -15.02 10.77 5.68
C LYS A 95 -14.07 9.62 5.99
N TYR A 96 -12.92 9.96 6.53
CA TYR A 96 -11.87 9.00 6.91
C TYR A 96 -11.63 9.03 8.41
N GLY A 97 -11.54 7.87 9.03
CA GLY A 97 -11.31 7.69 10.45
C GLY A 97 -12.44 6.95 11.16
N HIS A 98 -12.13 6.31 12.28
CA HIS A 98 -13.10 5.61 13.10
C HIS A 98 -13.61 6.52 14.23
N ASP A 99 -12.74 6.93 15.13
CA ASP A 99 -13.08 7.76 16.29
C ASP A 99 -13.10 9.25 15.94
N ILE A 100 -12.08 9.70 15.22
CA ILE A 100 -11.96 11.07 14.70
C ILE A 100 -12.14 10.99 13.20
N LYS A 101 -13.23 11.56 12.69
CA LYS A 101 -13.56 11.59 11.27
C LYS A 101 -13.11 12.90 10.64
N ILE A 102 -12.24 12.81 9.66
CA ILE A 102 -11.79 13.94 8.84
C ILE A 102 -12.40 13.86 7.44
N THR A 103 -12.54 15.00 6.80
CA THR A 103 -13.01 15.07 5.42
C THR A 103 -11.97 14.47 4.44
N ARG A 104 -12.42 14.17 3.23
CA ARG A 104 -11.51 13.70 2.18
C ARG A 104 -10.39 14.71 1.89
N ALA A 105 -10.71 15.99 1.83
CA ALA A 105 -9.73 17.03 1.57
C ALA A 105 -8.66 17.14 2.68
N GLU A 106 -9.06 17.05 3.94
CA GLU A 106 -8.13 17.01 5.07
C GLU A 106 -7.26 15.77 5.06
N PHE A 107 -7.85 14.60 4.75
CA PHE A 107 -7.11 13.35 4.61
C PHE A 107 -6.05 13.43 3.50
N GLU A 108 -6.44 13.89 2.31
CA GLU A 108 -5.54 14.06 1.18
C GLU A 108 -4.42 15.05 1.51
N HIS A 109 -4.76 16.20 2.08
CA HIS A 109 -3.77 17.20 2.50
C HIS A 109 -2.75 16.62 3.50
N ARG A 110 -3.22 15.78 4.43
CA ARG A 110 -2.37 15.23 5.51
C ARG A 110 -1.47 14.09 5.04
N PHE A 111 -1.96 13.23 4.16
CA PHE A 111 -1.30 11.95 3.86
C PHE A 111 -0.91 11.73 2.42
N ILE A 112 -1.46 12.49 1.48
CA ILE A 112 -1.24 12.27 0.05
C ILE A 112 -0.33 13.36 -0.50
N GLY A 113 0.67 12.92 -1.25
CA GLY A 113 1.54 13.78 -2.03
C GLY A 113 1.46 13.46 -3.51
N SER A 114 1.99 14.33 -4.34
CA SER A 114 2.16 14.07 -5.76
C SER A 114 3.53 14.54 -6.26
N GLN A 115 3.96 13.93 -7.35
CA GLN A 115 5.17 14.30 -8.06
C GLN A 115 4.88 14.42 -9.54
N ILE A 116 5.19 15.58 -10.09
CA ILE A 116 5.12 15.84 -11.51
C ILE A 116 6.45 15.47 -12.16
N SER A 117 6.41 14.76 -13.26
CA SER A 117 7.57 14.36 -14.05
C SER A 117 7.30 14.58 -15.54
N THR A 118 8.38 14.85 -16.28
CA THR A 118 8.36 14.91 -17.74
C THR A 118 9.64 14.32 -18.31
N ALA A 119 9.57 13.70 -19.47
CA ALA A 119 10.76 13.27 -20.18
C ALA A 119 11.40 14.48 -20.87
N ILE A 120 12.74 14.52 -20.89
CA ILE A 120 13.51 15.54 -21.61
C ILE A 120 13.96 14.97 -22.94
N GLU A 121 13.81 15.72 -24.02
CA GLU A 121 14.26 15.30 -25.33
C GLU A 121 15.80 15.48 -25.44
N PRO A 122 16.55 14.40 -25.73
CA PRO A 122 18.00 14.47 -25.88
C PRO A 122 18.39 15.45 -27.01
N GLY A 123 19.27 16.37 -26.70
CA GLY A 123 19.80 17.34 -27.69
C GLY A 123 19.18 18.71 -27.67
N PHE A 124 17.93 18.88 -27.22
CA PHE A 124 17.27 20.19 -27.15
C PHE A 124 17.03 20.70 -25.73
N SER A 125 17.23 19.88 -24.71
CA SER A 125 16.93 20.20 -23.30
C SER A 125 15.49 20.70 -23.08
N THR A 126 14.57 20.33 -23.94
CA THR A 126 13.16 20.68 -23.87
C THR A 126 12.34 19.50 -23.37
N ALA A 127 11.20 19.77 -22.76
CA ALA A 127 10.26 18.71 -22.39
C ALA A 127 9.75 18.00 -23.66
N LYS A 128 9.81 16.67 -23.66
CA LYS A 128 9.23 15.87 -24.73
C LYS A 128 7.71 16.05 -24.76
N ASP A 129 7.16 16.24 -25.94
CA ASP A 129 5.72 16.41 -26.11
C ASP A 129 4.95 15.20 -25.54
N GLN A 130 3.80 15.44 -24.91
CA GLN A 130 2.93 14.45 -24.28
C GLN A 130 3.59 13.57 -23.19
N SER A 131 4.71 14.01 -22.59
CA SER A 131 5.42 13.25 -21.57
C SER A 131 5.14 13.71 -20.13
N LEU A 132 4.35 14.78 -19.97
CA LEU A 132 3.96 15.28 -18.64
C LEU A 132 3.06 14.24 -17.96
N HIS A 133 3.45 13.81 -16.76
CA HIS A 133 2.64 12.94 -15.91
C HIS A 133 2.82 13.30 -14.46
N GLU A 134 1.77 13.08 -13.70
CA GLU A 134 1.73 13.26 -12.26
C GLU A 134 1.45 11.91 -11.60
N ILE A 135 2.19 11.58 -10.55
CA ILE A 135 2.01 10.36 -9.76
C ILE A 135 1.66 10.76 -8.34
N GLU A 136 0.49 10.38 -7.87
CA GLU A 136 0.12 10.50 -6.46
C GLU A 136 0.71 9.35 -5.65
N PHE A 137 0.97 9.59 -4.37
CA PHE A 137 1.47 8.58 -3.43
C PHE A 137 1.04 8.90 -2.00
N ILE A 138 1.01 7.88 -1.17
CA ILE A 138 0.89 8.04 0.28
C ILE A 138 2.26 8.50 0.80
N ASN A 139 2.31 9.62 1.50
CA ASN A 139 3.53 10.14 2.12
C ASN A 139 4.01 9.19 3.22
N ASN A 140 5.31 9.12 3.43
CA ASN A 140 5.89 8.41 4.57
C ASN A 140 5.96 9.27 5.85
N LYS A 141 5.65 10.57 5.72
CA LYS A 141 5.48 11.53 6.82
C LYS A 141 4.18 12.28 6.62
N SER A 142 3.45 12.52 7.71
CA SER A 142 2.26 13.37 7.68
C SER A 142 2.61 14.83 7.43
N CYS A 143 1.71 15.54 6.74
CA CYS A 143 1.83 16.97 6.47
C CYS A 143 0.79 17.71 7.32
N ASP A 144 1.08 17.92 8.60
CA ASP A 144 0.21 18.71 9.47
C ASP A 144 0.80 20.12 9.65
N LYS A 145 -0.03 21.15 9.48
CA LYS A 145 0.43 22.57 9.55
C LYS A 145 0.87 23.00 10.96
N THR A 146 0.46 22.26 11.97
CA THR A 146 0.62 22.68 13.37
C THR A 146 1.54 21.75 14.18
N GLU A 147 1.94 20.61 13.64
CA GLU A 147 2.72 19.59 14.35
C GLU A 147 3.98 19.20 13.57
N THR A 148 4.94 18.65 14.30
CA THR A 148 6.10 18.01 13.65
C THR A 148 5.63 16.83 12.79
N PRO A 149 6.17 16.66 11.55
CA PRO A 149 5.78 15.56 10.68
C PRO A 149 5.95 14.18 11.34
N GLU A 150 4.85 13.46 11.54
CA GLU A 150 4.86 12.13 12.12
C GLU A 150 5.05 11.04 11.08
N ASP A 151 5.57 9.90 11.51
CA ASP A 151 5.71 8.72 10.65
C ASP A 151 4.35 8.16 10.26
N VAL A 152 4.07 8.08 8.97
CA VAL A 152 2.87 7.42 8.46
C VAL A 152 3.04 5.90 8.55
N LYS A 153 2.06 5.27 9.13
CA LYS A 153 1.95 3.82 9.27
C LYS A 153 0.72 3.32 8.54
N VAL A 154 0.68 2.02 8.32
CA VAL A 154 -0.52 1.32 7.83
C VAL A 154 -0.78 0.13 8.73
N THR A 155 -2.05 -0.14 9.03
CA THR A 155 -2.44 -1.26 9.89
C THR A 155 -3.56 -2.08 9.27
N GLY A 156 -3.59 -3.35 9.60
CA GLY A 156 -4.60 -4.31 9.19
C GLY A 156 -4.42 -5.66 9.87
N TRP A 157 -5.18 -6.63 9.42
CA TRP A 157 -5.21 -7.96 10.00
C TRP A 157 -4.73 -9.02 9.02
N ILE A 158 -4.03 -10.00 9.57
CA ILE A 158 -3.64 -11.22 8.86
C ILE A 158 -4.20 -12.40 9.65
N TRP A 159 -4.92 -13.28 8.97
CA TRP A 159 -5.38 -14.55 9.51
C TRP A 159 -4.50 -15.66 8.95
N ILE A 160 -4.02 -16.53 9.81
CA ILE A 160 -3.11 -17.64 9.48
C ILE A 160 -3.74 -18.92 9.99
N LYS A 161 -3.81 -19.97 9.18
CA LYS A 161 -4.21 -21.31 9.64
C LYS A 161 -3.20 -21.83 10.65
N GLU A 162 -3.66 -22.49 11.71
CA GLU A 162 -2.79 -23.06 12.75
C GLU A 162 -1.87 -24.17 12.22
N ASP A 163 -2.33 -24.90 11.20
CA ASP A 163 -1.58 -25.95 10.51
C ASP A 163 -0.94 -25.47 9.20
N ALA A 164 -0.69 -24.15 9.09
CA ALA A 164 -0.16 -23.56 7.88
C ALA A 164 1.23 -24.12 7.52
N LYS A 165 1.38 -24.54 6.26
CA LYS A 165 2.66 -24.96 5.71
C LYS A 165 2.98 -24.21 4.44
N ILE A 166 4.23 -23.79 4.31
CA ILE A 166 4.75 -23.16 3.11
C ILE A 166 5.94 -24.00 2.62
N ASN A 167 5.85 -24.54 1.41
CA ASN A 167 6.84 -25.47 0.85
C ASN A 167 7.19 -26.61 1.84
N ASN A 168 6.17 -27.21 2.43
CA ASN A 168 6.24 -28.30 3.45
C ASN A 168 6.92 -27.93 4.77
N ARG A 169 7.17 -26.64 5.03
CA ARG A 169 7.67 -26.14 6.33
C ARG A 169 6.53 -25.53 7.11
N GLU A 170 6.49 -25.81 8.40
CA GLU A 170 5.50 -25.21 9.31
C GLU A 170 5.76 -23.72 9.45
N VAL A 171 4.69 -22.95 9.68
CA VAL A 171 4.74 -21.52 9.93
C VAL A 171 4.53 -21.32 11.43
N ASP A 172 5.58 -20.93 12.11
CA ASP A 172 5.58 -20.63 13.55
C ASP A 172 4.96 -19.24 13.85
#